data_0ccff60d21011905fb72a66681bddf42
#
_entry.id   0ccff60d21011905fb72a66681bddf42
#
_cell.length_a   1.000
_cell.length_b   1.000
_cell.length_c   1.000
_cell.angle_alpha   90.00
_cell.angle_beta   90.00
_cell.angle_gamma   90.00
#
_symmetry.space_group_name_H-M   'P 1'
#
loop_
_entity.id
_entity.type
_entity.pdbx_description
1 polymer ?
#
loop_
_entity_poly.entity_id
_entity_poly.type
_entity_poly.pdbx_seq_one_letter_code
_entity_poly.pdbx_strand_id
1 'polypeptide(L)'
;MVSFELTDEQREIRDWVHSFAEKEIRPVAAQYDESEEFPWPVVKKAAEVGLYGVDFLQQTYADSTGIMPALVAEELTWGCAGIALAIQGTGLPIAAIFSQGTPEQIATWIPACFGTVEKPALGAFAVTEPDAGSDVSSMKTRAVRSNGSWVLNGQKIFITNGGIADVHVVVASVEPELGTRGQASFVVPPGTKGIRQGKKERKMGIRASHTAEVLLEDCTIPLENVLGGVEKLEAKLARAREGTHSRSSVALRTFELSRPIVGAQALGIARAAFEFALHYAKERKQFGRTLIENEAIAFMLADMATEIEATRTLIWRALWEGRNGGEFKKAEGSMAKLKAGEVAVKVTEQAIQICGGYGYIRDFPVEKWHRDAKIYTLFEGTSEIQRLVISRALARD
;
A
#
# COMPACT_ATOMS: atom_id res chain seq x y z
N MET A 1 -10.94 -14.71 22.36
CA MET A 1 -11.87 -15.41 21.45
C MET A 1 -11.86 -14.59 20.15
N VAL A 2 -11.63 -15.20 19.01
CA VAL A 2 -11.73 -14.50 17.71
C VAL A 2 -13.21 -14.39 17.39
N SER A 3 -13.75 -13.18 17.29
CA SER A 3 -15.10 -12.92 16.78
C SER A 3 -14.98 -12.45 15.33
N PHE A 4 -15.84 -12.96 14.45
CA PHE A 4 -16.01 -12.45 13.10
C PHE A 4 -17.08 -11.35 13.02
N GLU A 5 -17.75 -11.07 14.15
CA GLU A 5 -18.68 -9.94 14.24
C GLU A 5 -17.89 -8.66 14.51
N LEU A 6 -18.17 -7.65 13.71
CA LEU A 6 -17.63 -6.31 13.90
C LEU A 6 -18.22 -5.70 15.17
N THR A 7 -17.42 -4.95 15.92
CA THR A 7 -17.90 -4.09 16.99
C THR A 7 -18.74 -2.94 16.43
N ASP A 8 -19.50 -2.25 17.28
CA ASP A 8 -20.29 -1.09 16.85
C ASP A 8 -19.38 0.00 16.26
N GLU A 9 -18.25 0.30 16.90
CA GLU A 9 -17.26 1.26 16.42
C GLU A 9 -16.70 0.86 15.03
N GLN A 10 -16.38 -0.41 14.84
CA GLN A 10 -15.90 -0.91 13.54
C GLN A 10 -16.96 -0.77 12.45
N ARG A 11 -18.25 -1.03 12.77
CA ARG A 11 -19.36 -0.83 11.84
C ARG A 11 -19.53 0.66 11.50
N GLU A 12 -19.55 1.52 12.50
CA GLU A 12 -19.68 2.97 12.31
C GLU A 12 -18.59 3.55 11.42
N ILE A 13 -17.32 3.20 11.68
CA ILE A 13 -16.19 3.67 10.85
C ILE A 13 -16.27 3.10 9.44
N ARG A 14 -16.55 1.81 9.28
CA ARG A 14 -16.73 1.19 7.96
C ARG A 14 -17.80 1.91 7.15
N ASP A 15 -18.98 2.11 7.74
CA ASP A 15 -20.14 2.70 7.06
C ASP A 15 -19.90 4.19 6.73
N TRP A 16 -19.21 4.90 7.61
CA TRP A 16 -18.78 6.27 7.36
C TRP A 16 -17.78 6.37 6.21
N VAL A 17 -16.74 5.52 6.21
CA VAL A 17 -15.74 5.47 5.13
C VAL A 17 -16.37 5.03 3.82
N HIS A 18 -17.29 4.05 3.85
CA HIS A 18 -18.07 3.66 2.68
C HIS A 18 -18.86 4.82 2.09
N SER A 19 -19.59 5.57 2.94
CA SER A 19 -20.34 6.76 2.52
C SER A 19 -19.44 7.82 1.88
N PHE A 20 -18.23 8.03 2.42
CA PHE A 20 -17.23 8.91 1.81
C PHE A 20 -16.78 8.37 0.44
N ALA A 21 -16.48 7.09 0.35
CA ALA A 21 -16.05 6.47 -0.91
C ALA A 21 -17.14 6.54 -1.99
N GLU A 22 -18.39 6.33 -1.62
CA GLU A 22 -19.53 6.41 -2.53
C GLU A 22 -19.78 7.84 -3.04
N LYS A 23 -19.70 8.84 -2.14
CA LYS A 23 -20.10 10.22 -2.46
C LYS A 23 -18.95 11.08 -3.03
N GLU A 24 -17.73 10.88 -2.55
CA GLU A 24 -16.59 11.76 -2.87
C GLU A 24 -15.55 11.09 -3.79
N ILE A 25 -15.44 9.76 -3.78
CA ILE A 25 -14.44 9.03 -4.58
C ILE A 25 -15.03 8.48 -5.87
N ARG A 26 -16.09 7.69 -5.78
CA ARG A 26 -16.65 6.95 -6.91
C ARG A 26 -17.11 7.85 -8.07
N PRO A 27 -17.78 9.00 -7.83
CA PRO A 27 -18.26 9.87 -8.91
C PRO A 27 -17.13 10.49 -9.76
N VAL A 28 -15.93 10.66 -9.21
CA VAL A 28 -14.79 11.30 -9.88
C VAL A 28 -13.73 10.29 -10.35
N ALA A 29 -13.95 9.00 -10.08
CA ALA A 29 -12.97 7.94 -10.34
C ALA A 29 -12.56 7.84 -11.81
N ALA A 30 -13.51 7.92 -12.74
CA ALA A 30 -13.26 7.86 -14.19
C ALA A 30 -12.47 9.10 -14.67
N GLN A 31 -12.82 10.30 -14.18
CA GLN A 31 -12.12 11.53 -14.51
C GLN A 31 -10.63 11.46 -14.15
N TYR A 32 -10.30 11.05 -12.92
CA TYR A 32 -8.91 10.95 -12.47
C TYR A 32 -8.15 9.78 -13.09
N ASP A 33 -8.84 8.70 -13.48
CA ASP A 33 -8.23 7.63 -14.26
C ASP A 33 -7.85 8.13 -15.67
N GLU A 34 -8.68 8.95 -16.31
CA GLU A 34 -8.43 9.47 -17.65
C GLU A 34 -7.33 10.55 -17.63
N SER A 35 -7.42 11.53 -16.71
CA SER A 35 -6.47 12.66 -16.66
C SER A 35 -5.11 12.30 -16.09
N GLU A 36 -5.00 11.21 -15.31
CA GLU A 36 -3.81 10.83 -14.54
C GLU A 36 -3.36 11.92 -13.55
N GLU A 37 -4.21 12.88 -13.22
CA GLU A 37 -3.91 13.92 -12.24
C GLU A 37 -4.02 13.39 -10.81
N PHE A 38 -3.23 13.99 -9.91
CA PHE A 38 -3.34 13.67 -8.49
C PHE A 38 -4.60 14.32 -7.90
N PRO A 39 -5.45 13.57 -7.16
CA PRO A 39 -6.78 14.02 -6.73
C PRO A 39 -6.73 14.91 -5.48
N TRP A 40 -5.99 16.03 -5.50
CA TRP A 40 -5.86 16.97 -4.38
C TRP A 40 -7.19 17.39 -3.75
N PRO A 41 -8.26 17.69 -4.54
CA PRO A 41 -9.56 18.04 -3.96
C PRO A 41 -10.14 16.94 -3.07
N VAL A 42 -9.98 15.66 -3.46
CA VAL A 42 -10.47 14.52 -2.69
C VAL A 42 -9.63 14.30 -1.43
N VAL A 43 -8.29 14.41 -1.53
CA VAL A 43 -7.39 14.34 -0.36
C VAL A 43 -7.69 15.45 0.64
N LYS A 44 -7.92 16.69 0.15
CA LYS A 44 -8.32 17.81 1.01
C LYS A 44 -9.66 17.53 1.69
N LYS A 45 -10.65 17.03 0.95
CA LYS A 45 -11.94 16.66 1.51
C LYS A 45 -11.82 15.57 2.58
N ALA A 46 -10.95 14.57 2.35
CA ALA A 46 -10.66 13.55 3.35
C ALA A 46 -10.05 14.15 4.64
N ALA A 47 -9.17 15.15 4.51
CA ALA A 47 -8.61 15.88 5.66
C ALA A 47 -9.68 16.69 6.39
N GLU A 48 -10.56 17.42 5.66
CA GLU A 48 -11.65 18.22 6.23
C GLU A 48 -12.64 17.39 7.07
N VAL A 49 -12.90 16.14 6.66
CA VAL A 49 -13.80 15.24 7.41
C VAL A 49 -13.05 14.39 8.45
N GLY A 50 -11.75 14.57 8.62
CA GLY A 50 -10.94 13.85 9.60
C GLY A 50 -10.45 12.46 9.17
N LEU A 51 -10.64 12.06 7.90
CA LEU A 51 -10.22 10.75 7.38
C LEU A 51 -8.74 10.72 6.98
N TYR A 52 -8.13 11.89 6.78
CA TYR A 52 -6.71 12.04 6.45
C TYR A 52 -6.01 12.86 7.54
N GLY A 53 -5.34 12.19 8.46
CA GLY A 53 -4.64 12.84 9.57
C GLY A 53 -4.12 11.86 10.63
N VAL A 54 -3.34 12.40 11.57
CA VAL A 54 -2.71 11.61 12.64
C VAL A 54 -3.76 11.00 13.58
N ASP A 55 -4.81 11.76 13.92
CA ASP A 55 -5.84 11.31 14.87
C ASP A 55 -6.60 10.09 14.34
N PHE A 56 -6.98 10.11 13.06
CA PHE A 56 -7.63 8.98 12.42
C PHE A 56 -6.69 7.76 12.32
N LEU A 57 -5.42 8.00 12.01
CA LEU A 57 -4.41 6.95 12.03
C LEU A 57 -4.32 6.31 13.42
N GLN A 58 -4.22 7.11 14.47
CA GLN A 58 -4.16 6.61 15.85
C GLN A 58 -5.43 5.84 16.23
N GLN A 59 -6.60 6.36 15.91
CA GLN A 59 -7.87 5.68 16.16
C GLN A 59 -7.93 4.31 15.49
N THR A 60 -7.60 4.23 14.20
CA THR A 60 -7.64 2.97 13.45
C THR A 60 -6.65 1.94 13.97
N TYR A 61 -5.45 2.38 14.38
CA TYR A 61 -4.43 1.48 14.95
C TYR A 61 -4.61 1.21 16.45
N ALA A 62 -5.50 1.91 17.15
CA ALA A 62 -5.87 1.60 18.54
C ALA A 62 -6.81 0.39 18.65
N ASP A 63 -7.45 -0.01 17.56
CA ASP A 63 -8.33 -1.19 17.51
C ASP A 63 -7.62 -2.45 18.03
N SER A 64 -8.16 -3.05 19.08
CA SER A 64 -7.58 -4.22 19.74
C SER A 64 -7.55 -5.48 18.87
N THR A 65 -8.41 -5.56 17.88
CA THR A 65 -8.46 -6.67 16.92
C THR A 65 -7.45 -6.51 15.79
N GLY A 66 -7.04 -5.25 15.50
CA GLY A 66 -6.15 -4.88 14.40
C GLY A 66 -6.82 -4.87 13.02
N ILE A 67 -8.14 -5.14 12.90
CA ILE A 67 -8.80 -5.24 11.59
C ILE A 67 -9.30 -3.89 11.05
N MET A 68 -9.41 -2.86 11.88
CA MET A 68 -9.93 -1.54 11.48
C MET A 68 -9.20 -0.94 10.27
N PRO A 69 -7.86 -0.97 10.18
CA PRO A 69 -7.16 -0.47 9.00
C PRO A 69 -7.55 -1.19 7.71
N ALA A 70 -7.89 -2.50 7.79
CA ALA A 70 -8.36 -3.26 6.63
C ALA A 70 -9.77 -2.87 6.20
N LEU A 71 -10.67 -2.62 7.15
CA LEU A 71 -12.02 -2.11 6.84
C LEU A 71 -11.94 -0.78 6.09
N VAL A 72 -11.13 0.15 6.60
CA VAL A 72 -10.89 1.45 5.94
C VAL A 72 -10.29 1.27 4.54
N ALA A 73 -9.29 0.40 4.40
CA ALA A 73 -8.64 0.16 3.12
C ALA A 73 -9.57 -0.47 2.09
N GLU A 74 -10.38 -1.44 2.49
CA GLU A 74 -11.37 -2.10 1.63
C GLU A 74 -12.42 -1.10 1.15
N GLU A 75 -12.98 -0.25 2.03
CA GLU A 75 -14.03 0.71 1.65
C GLU A 75 -13.51 1.82 0.72
N LEU A 76 -12.34 2.38 0.99
CA LEU A 76 -11.75 3.41 0.12
C LEU A 76 -11.46 2.87 -1.28
N THR A 77 -10.90 1.66 -1.38
CA THR A 77 -10.56 1.05 -2.68
C THR A 77 -11.78 0.53 -3.43
N TRP A 78 -12.86 0.19 -2.74
CA TRP A 78 -14.16 -0.04 -3.35
C TRP A 78 -14.64 1.19 -4.13
N GLY A 79 -14.37 2.40 -3.65
CA GLY A 79 -14.62 3.63 -4.38
C GLY A 79 -13.75 3.77 -5.63
N CYS A 80 -12.45 3.79 -5.46
CA CYS A 80 -11.44 3.82 -6.54
C CYS A 80 -10.05 3.54 -5.97
N ALA A 81 -9.38 2.50 -6.45
CA ALA A 81 -8.05 2.14 -5.95
C ALA A 81 -6.99 3.24 -6.15
N GLY A 82 -7.02 3.96 -7.26
CA GLY A 82 -6.07 5.05 -7.52
C GLY A 82 -6.23 6.22 -6.55
N ILE A 83 -7.48 6.65 -6.28
CA ILE A 83 -7.78 7.72 -5.32
C ILE A 83 -7.55 7.25 -3.88
N ALA A 84 -7.96 6.01 -3.56
CA ALA A 84 -7.68 5.41 -2.26
C ALA A 84 -6.18 5.40 -1.96
N LEU A 85 -5.34 5.06 -2.96
CA LEU A 85 -3.89 5.08 -2.80
C LEU A 85 -3.32 6.51 -2.69
N ALA A 86 -3.97 7.52 -3.29
CA ALA A 86 -3.59 8.91 -3.08
C ALA A 86 -3.83 9.35 -1.60
N ILE A 87 -4.88 8.83 -0.95
CA ILE A 87 -5.17 9.06 0.48
C ILE A 87 -4.26 8.19 1.37
N GLN A 88 -4.12 6.90 1.06
CA GLN A 88 -3.45 5.92 1.93
C GLN A 88 -1.94 5.79 1.67
N GLY A 89 -1.42 6.29 0.54
CA GLY A 89 -0.01 6.12 0.14
C GLY A 89 0.99 6.71 1.13
N THR A 90 0.58 7.73 1.88
CA THR A 90 1.35 8.30 3.00
C THR A 90 1.54 7.30 4.16
N GLY A 91 0.73 6.25 4.26
CA GLY A 91 0.86 5.23 5.31
C GLY A 91 2.16 4.43 5.25
N LEU A 92 2.76 4.25 4.06
CA LEU A 92 3.98 3.45 3.92
C LEU A 92 5.23 4.12 4.52
N PRO A 93 5.55 5.41 4.24
CA PRO A 93 6.62 6.10 4.97
C PRO A 93 6.34 6.21 6.48
N ILE A 94 5.08 6.36 6.90
CA ILE A 94 4.69 6.35 8.31
C ILE A 94 5.03 5.00 8.96
N ALA A 95 4.73 3.87 8.31
CA ALA A 95 5.09 2.55 8.80
C ALA A 95 6.62 2.39 8.95
N ALA A 96 7.41 2.97 8.03
CA ALA A 96 8.86 3.00 8.13
C ALA A 96 9.34 3.84 9.31
N ILE A 97 8.81 5.05 9.50
CA ILE A 97 9.13 5.95 10.61
C ILE A 97 8.75 5.29 11.94
N PHE A 98 7.56 4.74 12.06
CA PHE A 98 7.06 4.09 13.27
C PHE A 98 7.87 2.86 13.68
N SER A 99 8.22 2.01 12.71
CA SER A 99 8.95 0.75 12.99
C SER A 99 10.45 0.93 13.28
N GLN A 100 11.03 2.04 12.86
CA GLN A 100 12.49 2.23 12.88
C GLN A 100 12.95 3.47 13.66
N GLY A 101 12.10 4.50 13.70
CA GLY A 101 12.42 5.80 14.29
C GLY A 101 12.58 5.79 15.80
N THR A 102 13.18 6.86 16.31
CA THR A 102 13.14 7.20 17.74
C THR A 102 11.80 7.85 18.10
N PRO A 103 11.42 7.94 19.39
CA PRO A 103 10.21 8.67 19.78
C PRO A 103 10.16 10.10 19.26
N GLU A 104 11.29 10.81 19.24
CA GLU A 104 11.40 12.18 18.74
C GLU A 104 11.19 12.23 17.22
N GLN A 105 11.75 11.28 16.47
CA GLN A 105 11.55 11.17 15.03
C GLN A 105 10.09 10.85 14.68
N ILE A 106 9.45 9.96 15.44
CA ILE A 106 8.03 9.63 15.31
C ILE A 106 7.16 10.87 15.52
N ALA A 107 7.40 11.60 16.63
CA ALA A 107 6.65 12.80 16.99
C ALA A 107 6.84 13.94 15.97
N THR A 108 8.00 14.02 15.33
CA THR A 108 8.31 15.06 14.33
C THR A 108 7.77 14.71 12.95
N TRP A 109 8.06 13.52 12.45
CA TRP A 109 7.90 13.21 11.02
C TRP A 109 6.53 12.63 10.67
N ILE A 110 5.83 11.95 11.59
CA ILE A 110 4.50 11.44 11.28
C ILE A 110 3.51 12.60 11.03
N PRO A 111 3.39 13.63 11.88
CA PRO A 111 2.55 14.78 11.61
C PRO A 111 2.97 15.53 10.33
N ALA A 112 4.27 15.66 10.07
CA ALA A 112 4.79 16.32 8.87
C ALA A 112 4.37 15.62 7.56
N CYS A 113 4.14 14.29 7.59
CA CYS A 113 3.62 13.54 6.44
C CYS A 113 2.15 13.83 6.11
N PHE A 114 1.38 14.37 7.06
CA PHE A 114 -0.04 14.70 6.85
C PHE A 114 -0.27 16.19 6.61
N GLY A 115 0.60 17.06 7.16
CA GLY A 115 0.43 18.51 7.12
C GLY A 115 -0.72 18.99 8.00
N THR A 116 -1.53 19.92 7.48
CA THR A 116 -2.72 20.45 8.14
C THR A 116 -3.95 20.23 7.27
N VAL A 117 -5.15 20.45 7.84
CA VAL A 117 -6.41 20.36 7.09
C VAL A 117 -6.45 21.38 5.94
N GLU A 118 -5.92 22.59 6.14
CA GLU A 118 -5.86 23.64 5.12
C GLU A 118 -4.84 23.33 4.03
N LYS A 119 -3.74 22.68 4.42
CA LYS A 119 -2.64 22.32 3.53
C LYS A 119 -2.21 20.87 3.81
N PRO A 120 -2.93 19.88 3.29
CA PRO A 120 -2.52 18.50 3.38
C PRO A 120 -1.15 18.28 2.74
N ALA A 121 -0.29 17.55 3.45
CA ALA A 121 1.02 17.12 2.98
C ALA A 121 0.99 15.64 2.60
N LEU A 122 2.05 15.16 1.96
CA LEU A 122 2.22 13.77 1.56
C LEU A 122 3.55 13.21 2.05
N GLY A 123 3.56 11.91 2.32
CA GLY A 123 4.79 11.16 2.52
C GLY A 123 5.07 10.20 1.37
N ALA A 124 6.36 9.91 1.12
CA ALA A 124 6.81 8.92 0.15
C ALA A 124 7.84 7.95 0.77
N PHE A 125 7.77 6.66 0.39
CA PHE A 125 8.76 5.66 0.77
C PHE A 125 9.52 5.17 -0.45
N ALA A 126 10.80 5.52 -0.54
CA ALA A 126 11.63 5.35 -1.72
C ALA A 126 12.66 4.21 -1.54
N VAL A 127 12.37 3.03 -2.08
CA VAL A 127 13.20 1.83 -2.00
C VAL A 127 13.69 1.38 -3.37
N THR A 128 12.77 1.11 -4.28
CA THR A 128 13.01 0.47 -5.59
C THR A 128 13.90 1.32 -6.51
N GLU A 129 14.81 0.67 -7.19
CA GLU A 129 15.72 1.27 -8.18
C GLU A 129 15.59 0.56 -9.54
N PRO A 130 16.12 1.14 -10.64
CA PRO A 130 16.07 0.51 -11.95
C PRO A 130 16.59 -0.94 -11.96
N ASP A 131 17.67 -1.22 -11.21
CA ASP A 131 18.32 -2.52 -11.14
C ASP A 131 18.05 -3.27 -9.82
N ALA A 132 17.23 -2.72 -8.92
CA ALA A 132 16.94 -3.30 -7.60
C ALA A 132 15.45 -3.22 -7.26
N GLY A 133 14.65 -4.14 -7.82
CA GLY A 133 13.24 -4.34 -7.51
C GLY A 133 13.05 -5.42 -6.45
N SER A 134 12.79 -6.66 -6.87
CA SER A 134 12.68 -7.80 -5.95
C SER A 134 14.00 -8.13 -5.25
N ASP A 135 15.13 -7.88 -5.91
CA ASP A 135 16.46 -7.94 -5.31
C ASP A 135 16.89 -6.59 -4.75
N VAL A 136 16.38 -6.25 -3.56
CA VAL A 136 16.76 -5.02 -2.84
C VAL A 136 18.21 -5.03 -2.35
N SER A 137 18.93 -6.16 -2.45
CA SER A 137 20.35 -6.23 -2.06
C SER A 137 21.26 -5.52 -3.06
N SER A 138 20.84 -5.42 -4.31
CA SER A 138 21.57 -4.80 -5.41
C SER A 138 21.42 -3.27 -5.48
N MET A 139 20.93 -2.64 -4.40
CA MET A 139 20.71 -1.19 -4.29
C MET A 139 21.98 -0.37 -4.53
N LYS A 140 21.89 0.62 -5.43
CA LYS A 140 22.99 1.51 -5.82
C LYS A 140 22.95 2.88 -5.14
N THR A 141 21.79 3.35 -4.66
CA THR A 141 21.70 4.61 -3.91
C THR A 141 22.60 4.55 -2.68
N ARG A 142 23.43 5.57 -2.52
CA ARG A 142 24.43 5.70 -1.44
C ARG A 142 24.04 6.79 -0.46
N ALA A 143 24.37 6.55 0.81
CA ALA A 143 24.41 7.57 1.85
C ALA A 143 25.81 7.61 2.44
N VAL A 144 26.50 8.73 2.26
CA VAL A 144 27.88 8.93 2.74
C VAL A 144 27.90 10.04 3.80
N ARG A 145 28.62 9.83 4.88
CA ARG A 145 28.86 10.88 5.87
C ARG A 145 29.87 11.91 5.34
N SER A 146 29.52 13.18 5.42
CA SER A 146 30.38 14.29 5.03
C SER A 146 30.06 15.51 5.88
N ASN A 147 31.08 16.11 6.50
CA ASN A 147 30.97 17.38 7.23
C ASN A 147 29.81 17.46 8.25
N GLY A 148 29.58 16.39 9.02
CA GLY A 148 28.50 16.36 10.02
C GLY A 148 27.08 16.18 9.43
N SER A 149 26.98 15.70 8.20
CA SER A 149 25.72 15.44 7.50
C SER A 149 25.76 14.11 6.75
N TRP A 150 24.61 13.65 6.27
CA TRP A 150 24.52 12.60 5.26
C TRP A 150 24.38 13.24 3.88
N VAL A 151 25.07 12.70 2.87
CA VAL A 151 24.91 13.05 1.46
C VAL A 151 24.38 11.82 0.74
N LEU A 152 23.18 11.97 0.17
CA LEU A 152 22.50 10.90 -0.58
C LEU A 152 22.64 11.14 -2.07
N ASN A 153 23.05 10.09 -2.80
CA ASN A 153 23.16 10.09 -4.27
C ASN A 153 22.56 8.81 -4.84
N GLY A 154 21.70 8.93 -5.85
CA GLY A 154 21.08 7.79 -6.55
C GLY A 154 19.76 8.11 -7.21
N GLN A 155 19.10 7.04 -7.68
CA GLN A 155 17.82 7.12 -8.38
C GLN A 155 16.86 6.06 -7.82
N LYS A 156 15.65 6.48 -7.51
CA LYS A 156 14.55 5.61 -7.12
C LYS A 156 13.46 5.64 -8.19
N ILE A 157 12.80 4.51 -8.43
CA ILE A 157 11.72 4.40 -9.42
C ILE A 157 10.46 3.80 -8.81
N PHE A 158 9.33 4.03 -9.47
CA PHE A 158 8.01 3.55 -9.06
C PHE A 158 7.59 4.02 -7.67
N ILE A 159 8.00 5.23 -7.28
CA ILE A 159 7.74 5.76 -5.94
C ILE A 159 6.37 6.43 -5.90
N THR A 160 5.47 5.89 -5.08
CA THR A 160 4.19 6.54 -4.78
C THR A 160 4.45 7.87 -4.09
N ASN A 161 3.79 8.93 -4.58
CA ASN A 161 4.02 10.34 -4.20
C ASN A 161 5.45 10.85 -4.47
N GLY A 162 6.26 10.10 -5.23
CA GLY A 162 7.65 10.48 -5.51
C GLY A 162 7.77 11.87 -6.14
N GLY A 163 8.57 12.73 -5.51
CA GLY A 163 8.81 14.09 -5.96
C GLY A 163 7.73 15.11 -5.66
N ILE A 164 6.49 14.70 -5.33
CA ILE A 164 5.43 15.61 -4.87
C ILE A 164 5.21 15.53 -3.35
N ALA A 165 5.77 14.52 -2.68
CA ALA A 165 5.69 14.40 -1.23
C ALA A 165 6.52 15.47 -0.52
N ASP A 166 6.02 15.91 0.64
CA ASP A 166 6.73 16.83 1.53
C ASP A 166 7.84 16.09 2.29
N VAL A 167 7.57 14.87 2.76
CA VAL A 167 8.53 14.03 3.47
C VAL A 167 8.85 12.78 2.65
N HIS A 168 10.12 12.54 2.37
CA HIS A 168 10.57 11.30 1.73
C HIS A 168 11.36 10.45 2.73
N VAL A 169 10.99 9.18 2.88
CA VAL A 169 11.82 8.18 3.56
C VAL A 169 12.57 7.39 2.49
N VAL A 170 13.86 7.59 2.41
CA VAL A 170 14.73 6.99 1.38
C VAL A 170 15.55 5.87 2.00
N VAL A 171 15.50 4.67 1.42
CA VAL A 171 16.43 3.59 1.78
C VAL A 171 17.68 3.73 0.93
N ALA A 172 18.85 3.79 1.57
CA ALA A 172 20.15 3.90 0.90
C ALA A 172 21.18 2.97 1.54
N SER A 173 22.20 2.62 0.77
CA SER A 173 23.33 1.81 1.24
C SER A 173 24.39 2.70 1.86
N VAL A 174 24.76 2.40 3.09
CA VAL A 174 25.88 3.02 3.83
C VAL A 174 27.16 2.22 3.60
N GLU A 175 27.05 0.89 3.65
CA GLU A 175 28.15 -0.05 3.38
C GLU A 175 27.69 -1.10 2.37
N PRO A 176 28.04 -0.90 1.08
CA PRO A 176 27.58 -1.77 -0.02
C PRO A 176 27.96 -3.24 0.12
N GLU A 177 29.15 -3.50 0.60
CA GLU A 177 29.72 -4.83 0.80
C GLU A 177 28.92 -5.69 1.78
N LEU A 178 28.12 -5.07 2.64
CA LEU A 178 27.23 -5.75 3.56
C LEU A 178 25.85 -6.08 2.97
N GLY A 179 25.59 -5.71 1.70
CA GLY A 179 24.30 -5.92 1.02
C GLY A 179 23.15 -5.27 1.80
N THR A 180 22.05 -6.01 2.03
CA THR A 180 20.88 -5.46 2.77
C THR A 180 21.19 -5.10 4.22
N ARG A 181 22.23 -5.65 4.83
CA ARG A 181 22.66 -5.32 6.20
C ARG A 181 23.31 -3.95 6.27
N GLY A 182 23.94 -3.49 5.17
CA GLY A 182 24.55 -2.17 5.06
C GLY A 182 23.59 -1.05 4.68
N GLN A 183 22.27 -1.32 4.56
CA GLN A 183 21.25 -0.33 4.21
C GLN A 183 20.65 0.35 5.44
N ALA A 184 20.24 1.61 5.31
CA ALA A 184 19.50 2.36 6.33
C ALA A 184 18.39 3.19 5.67
N SER A 185 17.40 3.62 6.46
CA SER A 185 16.35 4.54 6.05
C SER A 185 16.66 5.95 6.52
N PHE A 186 16.49 6.92 5.64
CA PHE A 186 16.79 8.33 5.85
C PHE A 186 15.55 9.18 5.62
N VAL A 187 15.22 10.08 6.54
CA VAL A 187 14.18 11.06 6.33
C VAL A 187 14.77 12.27 5.61
N VAL A 188 14.25 12.55 4.44
CA VAL A 188 14.54 13.77 3.67
C VAL A 188 13.43 14.78 3.93
N PRO A 189 13.73 15.89 4.65
CA PRO A 189 12.75 16.92 5.00
C PRO A 189 12.19 17.67 3.80
N PRO A 190 11.06 18.37 3.97
CA PRO A 190 10.54 19.28 2.96
C PRO A 190 11.58 20.35 2.56
N GLY A 191 11.65 20.67 1.28
CA GLY A 191 12.54 21.74 0.77
C GLY A 191 14.03 21.40 0.75
N THR A 192 14.43 20.16 1.05
CA THR A 192 15.82 19.72 0.93
C THR A 192 16.30 19.86 -0.50
N LYS A 193 17.48 20.49 -0.70
CA LYS A 193 18.12 20.57 -2.01
C LYS A 193 18.70 19.22 -2.43
N GLY A 194 18.75 18.96 -3.73
CA GLY A 194 19.31 17.73 -4.27
C GLY A 194 18.33 16.56 -4.34
N ILE A 195 17.06 16.73 -3.92
CA ILE A 195 15.98 15.81 -4.23
C ILE A 195 15.04 16.42 -5.25
N ARG A 196 14.69 15.68 -6.30
CA ARG A 196 13.74 16.14 -7.31
C ARG A 196 12.98 14.98 -7.94
N GLN A 197 11.80 15.28 -8.49
CA GLN A 197 11.06 14.34 -9.32
C GLN A 197 11.79 14.13 -10.65
N GLY A 198 11.91 12.86 -11.03
CA GLY A 198 12.28 12.45 -12.38
C GLY A 198 11.03 12.23 -13.26
N LYS A 199 11.02 11.16 -14.02
CA LYS A 199 9.89 10.78 -14.87
C LYS A 199 8.67 10.39 -14.04
N LYS A 200 7.49 10.98 -14.34
CA LYS A 200 6.20 10.48 -13.88
C LYS A 200 5.80 9.28 -14.73
N GLU A 201 5.40 8.18 -14.11
CA GLU A 201 5.08 6.96 -14.81
C GLU A 201 3.65 6.98 -15.39
N ARG A 202 3.51 6.59 -16.66
CA ARG A 202 2.23 6.32 -17.30
C ARG A 202 1.83 4.89 -17.01
N LYS A 203 0.78 4.71 -16.21
CA LYS A 203 0.43 3.38 -15.66
C LYS A 203 -0.77 2.75 -16.36
N MET A 204 -0.84 1.43 -16.30
CA MET A 204 -2.00 0.65 -16.75
C MET A 204 -3.25 0.94 -15.89
N GLY A 205 -3.11 0.91 -14.57
CA GLY A 205 -4.16 1.14 -13.57
C GLY A 205 -3.68 2.02 -12.44
N ILE A 206 -4.53 2.23 -11.43
CA ILE A 206 -4.31 3.15 -10.30
C ILE A 206 -3.82 4.54 -10.76
N ARG A 207 -4.36 5.02 -11.88
CA ARG A 207 -3.80 6.18 -12.63
C ARG A 207 -3.95 7.50 -11.88
N ALA A 208 -4.95 7.62 -10.99
CA ALA A 208 -5.12 8.75 -10.08
C ALA A 208 -4.02 8.86 -9.01
N SER A 209 -3.31 7.76 -8.70
CA SER A 209 -2.19 7.79 -7.76
C SER A 209 -0.94 8.26 -8.46
N HIS A 210 -0.24 9.25 -7.90
CA HIS A 210 1.03 9.72 -8.44
C HIS A 210 2.14 8.69 -8.19
N THR A 211 2.85 8.34 -9.25
CA THR A 211 4.01 7.43 -9.19
C THR A 211 5.11 7.99 -10.08
N ALA A 212 6.31 8.21 -9.53
CA ALA A 212 7.40 8.81 -10.27
C ALA A 212 8.77 8.30 -9.82
N GLU A 213 9.78 8.67 -10.61
CA GLU A 213 11.18 8.60 -10.20
C GLU A 213 11.49 9.68 -9.18
N VAL A 214 12.40 9.37 -8.25
CA VAL A 214 13.02 10.32 -7.32
C VAL A 214 14.52 10.30 -7.55
N LEU A 215 15.06 11.44 -7.90
CA LEU A 215 16.49 11.64 -8.18
C LEU A 215 17.13 12.33 -6.98
N LEU A 216 18.27 11.80 -6.55
CA LEU A 216 19.06 12.30 -5.42
C LEU A 216 20.44 12.68 -5.96
N GLU A 217 20.76 13.96 -5.93
CA GLU A 217 22.00 14.54 -6.44
C GLU A 217 22.60 15.46 -5.36
N ASP A 218 23.61 14.96 -4.65
CA ASP A 218 24.21 15.59 -3.48
C ASP A 218 23.16 16.06 -2.44
N CYS A 219 22.13 15.22 -2.26
CA CYS A 219 21.04 15.50 -1.34
C CYS A 219 21.56 15.42 0.09
N THR A 220 21.79 16.58 0.69
CA THR A 220 22.40 16.71 2.02
C THR A 220 21.33 16.85 3.09
N ILE A 221 21.39 15.98 4.11
CA ILE A 221 20.47 15.96 5.24
C ILE A 221 21.23 15.87 6.57
N PRO A 222 20.66 16.33 7.71
CA PRO A 222 21.25 16.21 9.04
C PRO A 222 21.56 14.77 9.44
N LEU A 223 22.55 14.57 10.31
CA LEU A 223 22.94 13.22 10.80
C LEU A 223 21.80 12.52 11.54
N GLU A 224 21.00 13.26 12.29
CA GLU A 224 19.86 12.78 13.06
C GLU A 224 18.70 12.27 12.18
N ASN A 225 18.73 12.53 10.87
CA ASN A 225 17.67 12.08 9.96
C ASN A 225 17.80 10.60 9.51
N VAL A 226 18.83 9.89 9.94
CA VAL A 226 18.81 8.41 9.84
C VAL A 226 17.82 7.84 10.85
N LEU A 227 16.88 7.03 10.39
CA LEU A 227 15.86 6.45 11.28
C LEU A 227 16.49 5.54 12.35
N GLY A 228 16.12 5.81 13.60
CA GLY A 228 16.65 5.14 14.77
C GLY A 228 17.94 5.74 15.33
N GLY A 229 18.48 6.76 14.68
CA GLY A 229 19.67 7.49 15.10
C GLY A 229 21.00 6.83 14.68
N VAL A 230 22.05 7.63 14.75
CA VAL A 230 23.40 7.26 14.31
C VAL A 230 23.98 6.09 15.12
N GLU A 231 23.80 6.12 16.43
CA GLU A 231 24.34 5.08 17.33
C GLU A 231 23.77 3.69 17.03
N LYS A 232 22.45 3.61 16.79
CA LYS A 232 21.79 2.35 16.43
C LYS A 232 22.26 1.85 15.07
N LEU A 233 22.49 2.77 14.10
CA LEU A 233 23.06 2.42 12.82
C LEU A 233 24.47 1.84 12.95
N GLU A 234 25.36 2.52 13.68
CA GLU A 234 26.75 2.06 13.90
C GLU A 234 26.79 0.68 14.59
N ALA A 235 25.97 0.50 15.63
CA ALA A 235 25.85 -0.81 16.29
C ALA A 235 25.33 -1.91 15.37
N LYS A 236 24.41 -1.58 14.44
CA LYS A 236 23.93 -2.50 13.40
C LYS A 236 25.04 -2.88 12.42
N LEU A 237 25.79 -1.88 11.93
CA LEU A 237 26.89 -2.09 10.97
C LEU A 237 28.02 -2.92 11.60
N ALA A 238 28.42 -2.62 12.85
CA ALA A 238 29.42 -3.39 13.59
C ALA A 238 29.04 -4.88 13.67
N ARG A 239 27.81 -5.18 14.11
CA ARG A 239 27.30 -6.57 14.15
C ARG A 239 27.26 -7.23 12.76
N ALA A 240 26.95 -6.46 11.72
CA ALA A 240 26.91 -6.98 10.36
C ALA A 240 28.32 -7.34 9.83
N ARG A 241 29.35 -6.55 10.17
CA ARG A 241 30.77 -6.83 9.86
C ARG A 241 31.28 -8.09 10.56
N GLU A 242 30.83 -8.34 11.80
CA GLU A 242 31.16 -9.54 12.59
C GLU A 242 30.44 -10.82 12.11
N GLY A 243 29.60 -10.73 11.08
CA GLY A 243 28.86 -11.87 10.55
C GLY A 243 27.67 -12.32 11.39
N THR A 244 27.31 -11.58 12.44
CA THR A 244 26.15 -11.89 13.29
C THR A 244 24.85 -11.61 12.52
N HIS A 245 23.98 -12.60 12.39
CA HIS A 245 22.80 -12.52 11.54
C HIS A 245 21.68 -11.66 12.13
N SER A 246 21.42 -10.49 11.54
CA SER A 246 20.11 -9.86 11.59
C SER A 246 19.26 -10.40 10.43
N ARG A 247 18.10 -11.00 10.74
CA ARG A 247 17.33 -11.82 9.79
C ARG A 247 16.46 -11.04 8.79
N SER A 248 16.34 -9.70 8.89
CA SER A 248 15.48 -8.93 7.97
C SER A 248 16.13 -7.64 7.50
N SER A 249 15.94 -7.30 6.20
CA SER A 249 16.27 -5.98 5.70
C SER A 249 15.32 -4.93 6.27
N VAL A 250 15.77 -3.67 6.32
CA VAL A 250 15.00 -2.52 6.79
C VAL A 250 13.68 -2.37 6.00
N ALA A 251 13.76 -2.53 4.68
CA ALA A 251 12.59 -2.48 3.81
C ALA A 251 11.60 -3.62 4.07
N LEU A 252 12.07 -4.86 4.29
CA LEU A 252 11.21 -6.01 4.54
C LEU A 252 10.38 -5.88 5.82
N ARG A 253 10.93 -5.27 6.89
CA ARG A 253 10.17 -5.00 8.12
C ARG A 253 8.99 -4.07 7.89
N THR A 254 9.19 -3.02 7.12
CA THR A 254 8.11 -2.09 6.75
C THR A 254 7.02 -2.80 5.95
N PHE A 255 7.40 -3.61 4.96
CA PHE A 255 6.45 -4.35 4.13
C PHE A 255 5.69 -5.46 4.87
N GLU A 256 6.24 -6.06 5.92
CA GLU A 256 5.50 -7.07 6.70
C GLU A 256 4.23 -6.51 7.35
N LEU A 257 4.29 -5.27 7.83
CA LEU A 257 3.16 -4.59 8.47
C LEU A 257 2.11 -4.13 7.45
N SER A 258 2.52 -3.79 6.22
CA SER A 258 1.62 -3.25 5.19
C SER A 258 0.90 -4.33 4.37
N ARG A 259 1.45 -5.54 4.23
CA ARG A 259 0.92 -6.59 3.36
C ARG A 259 -0.55 -6.95 3.57
N PRO A 260 -1.06 -7.18 4.81
CA PRO A 260 -2.47 -7.46 4.99
C PRO A 260 -3.37 -6.29 4.58
N ILE A 261 -2.94 -5.04 4.80
CA ILE A 261 -3.68 -3.83 4.42
C ILE A 261 -3.73 -3.71 2.89
N VAL A 262 -2.61 -3.97 2.21
CA VAL A 262 -2.57 -4.05 0.73
C VAL A 262 -3.48 -5.16 0.20
N GLY A 263 -3.58 -6.29 0.93
CA GLY A 263 -4.57 -7.33 0.65
C GLY A 263 -6.01 -6.81 0.74
N ALA A 264 -6.33 -6.01 1.76
CA ALA A 264 -7.64 -5.40 1.92
C ALA A 264 -7.98 -4.40 0.80
N GLN A 265 -6.98 -3.64 0.33
CA GLN A 265 -7.14 -2.78 -0.85
C GLN A 265 -7.52 -3.59 -2.10
N ALA A 266 -6.83 -4.69 -2.36
CA ALA A 266 -7.16 -5.59 -3.49
C ALA A 266 -8.58 -6.16 -3.35
N LEU A 267 -8.97 -6.51 -2.12
CA LEU A 267 -10.31 -7.03 -1.81
C LEU A 267 -11.41 -6.00 -2.09
N GLY A 268 -11.19 -4.73 -1.79
CA GLY A 268 -12.13 -3.65 -2.10
C GLY A 268 -12.44 -3.55 -3.60
N ILE A 269 -11.43 -3.71 -4.46
CA ILE A 269 -11.62 -3.75 -5.92
C ILE A 269 -12.43 -4.98 -6.33
N ALA A 270 -12.08 -6.15 -5.80
CA ALA A 270 -12.79 -7.40 -6.10
C ALA A 270 -14.26 -7.29 -5.72
N ARG A 271 -14.57 -6.73 -4.53
CA ARG A 271 -15.93 -6.51 -4.05
C ARG A 271 -16.71 -5.55 -4.97
N ALA A 272 -16.11 -4.42 -5.35
CA ALA A 272 -16.74 -3.46 -6.26
C ALA A 272 -17.10 -4.10 -7.61
N ALA A 273 -16.20 -4.89 -8.17
CA ALA A 273 -16.43 -5.58 -9.44
C ALA A 273 -17.49 -6.68 -9.33
N PHE A 274 -17.48 -7.45 -8.25
CA PHE A 274 -18.50 -8.46 -7.96
C PHE A 274 -19.89 -7.87 -7.79
N GLU A 275 -20.05 -6.83 -6.97
CA GLU A 275 -21.34 -6.17 -6.71
C GLU A 275 -21.91 -5.60 -8.00
N PHE A 276 -21.10 -4.97 -8.83
CA PHE A 276 -21.52 -4.45 -10.14
C PHE A 276 -21.96 -5.57 -11.08
N ALA A 277 -21.17 -6.63 -11.21
CA ALA A 277 -21.49 -7.76 -12.08
C ALA A 277 -22.75 -8.50 -11.62
N LEU A 278 -22.95 -8.64 -10.29
CA LEU A 278 -24.15 -9.24 -9.71
C LEU A 278 -25.40 -8.39 -10.02
N HIS A 279 -25.32 -7.07 -9.84
CA HIS A 279 -26.42 -6.16 -10.17
C HIS A 279 -26.75 -6.24 -11.68
N TYR A 280 -25.74 -6.13 -12.53
CA TYR A 280 -25.91 -6.25 -13.97
C TYR A 280 -26.53 -7.60 -14.38
N ALA A 281 -26.09 -8.71 -13.79
CA ALA A 281 -26.63 -10.03 -14.10
C ALA A 281 -28.10 -10.23 -13.69
N LYS A 282 -28.57 -9.51 -12.65
CA LYS A 282 -29.97 -9.52 -12.22
C LYS A 282 -30.90 -8.72 -13.16
N GLU A 283 -30.37 -7.73 -13.87
CA GLU A 283 -31.17 -6.84 -14.72
C GLU A 283 -31.08 -7.18 -16.21
N ARG A 284 -29.87 -7.54 -16.68
CA ARG A 284 -29.62 -7.83 -18.11
C ARG A 284 -30.29 -9.11 -18.54
N LYS A 285 -31.08 -9.04 -19.60
CA LYS A 285 -31.78 -10.19 -20.20
C LYS A 285 -31.15 -10.60 -21.53
N GLN A 286 -30.89 -11.88 -21.68
CA GLN A 286 -30.53 -12.55 -22.94
C GLN A 286 -31.21 -13.92 -22.99
N PHE A 287 -31.53 -14.40 -24.18
CA PHE A 287 -32.25 -15.67 -24.39
C PHE A 287 -33.58 -15.76 -23.59
N GLY A 288 -34.29 -14.63 -23.44
CA GLY A 288 -35.59 -14.54 -22.77
C GLY A 288 -35.58 -14.54 -21.24
N ARG A 289 -34.41 -14.59 -20.59
CA ARG A 289 -34.26 -14.61 -19.13
C ARG A 289 -33.12 -13.69 -18.68
N THR A 290 -33.04 -13.39 -17.36
CA THR A 290 -31.94 -12.62 -16.80
C THR A 290 -30.64 -13.43 -16.88
N LEU A 291 -29.47 -12.75 -16.88
CA LEU A 291 -28.19 -13.44 -16.98
C LEU A 291 -27.98 -14.39 -15.77
N ILE A 292 -28.41 -13.98 -14.58
CA ILE A 292 -28.23 -14.77 -13.35
C ILE A 292 -29.01 -16.10 -13.38
N GLU A 293 -30.07 -16.22 -14.17
CA GLU A 293 -30.82 -17.46 -14.36
C GLU A 293 -30.07 -18.49 -15.23
N ASN A 294 -28.93 -18.14 -15.80
CA ASN A 294 -28.04 -19.06 -16.47
C ASN A 294 -27.04 -19.66 -15.47
N GLU A 295 -27.05 -20.98 -15.32
CA GLU A 295 -26.22 -21.68 -14.32
C GLU A 295 -24.75 -21.30 -14.38
N ALA A 296 -24.16 -21.18 -15.60
CA ALA A 296 -22.77 -20.80 -15.77
C ALA A 296 -22.45 -19.40 -15.16
N ILE A 297 -23.37 -18.45 -15.31
CA ILE A 297 -23.21 -17.11 -14.72
C ILE A 297 -23.44 -17.16 -13.20
N ALA A 298 -24.46 -17.89 -12.76
CA ALA A 298 -24.77 -18.07 -11.33
C ALA A 298 -23.60 -18.72 -10.58
N PHE A 299 -22.97 -19.76 -11.16
CA PHE A 299 -21.81 -20.43 -10.57
C PHE A 299 -20.59 -19.52 -10.54
N MET A 300 -20.33 -18.74 -11.59
CA MET A 300 -19.25 -17.74 -11.61
C MET A 300 -19.42 -16.72 -10.48
N LEU A 301 -20.64 -16.19 -10.29
CA LEU A 301 -20.95 -15.25 -9.20
C LEU A 301 -20.81 -15.91 -7.81
N ALA A 302 -21.20 -17.16 -7.65
CA ALA A 302 -21.02 -17.90 -6.41
C ALA A 302 -19.53 -18.12 -6.07
N ASP A 303 -18.71 -18.45 -7.06
CA ASP A 303 -17.26 -18.57 -6.92
C ASP A 303 -16.61 -17.23 -6.54
N MET A 304 -17.01 -16.13 -7.21
CA MET A 304 -16.53 -14.78 -6.88
C MET A 304 -16.84 -14.42 -5.42
N ALA A 305 -18.07 -14.64 -4.96
CA ALA A 305 -18.49 -14.37 -3.59
C ALA A 305 -17.68 -15.20 -2.59
N THR A 306 -17.51 -16.51 -2.85
CA THR A 306 -16.76 -17.42 -1.99
C THR A 306 -15.30 -17.02 -1.87
N GLU A 307 -14.66 -16.66 -2.98
CA GLU A 307 -13.26 -16.20 -3.01
C GLU A 307 -13.06 -14.88 -2.23
N ILE A 308 -14.01 -13.94 -2.35
CA ILE A 308 -13.98 -12.68 -1.61
C ILE A 308 -14.06 -12.93 -0.10
N GLU A 309 -15.02 -13.74 0.37
CA GLU A 309 -15.19 -14.02 1.79
C GLU A 309 -14.02 -14.80 2.40
N ALA A 310 -13.52 -15.82 1.68
CA ALA A 310 -12.34 -16.57 2.12
C ALA A 310 -11.10 -15.63 2.22
N THR A 311 -10.95 -14.70 1.29
CA THR A 311 -9.84 -13.75 1.28
C THR A 311 -9.97 -12.74 2.42
N ARG A 312 -11.17 -12.20 2.68
CA ARG A 312 -11.44 -11.30 3.81
C ARG A 312 -11.08 -11.94 5.13
N THR A 313 -11.52 -13.18 5.35
CA THR A 313 -11.22 -13.94 6.55
C THR A 313 -9.72 -14.15 6.75
N LEU A 314 -8.99 -14.45 5.68
CA LEU A 314 -7.54 -14.61 5.73
C LEU A 314 -6.81 -13.29 6.07
N ILE A 315 -7.26 -12.15 5.52
CA ILE A 315 -6.74 -10.82 5.83
C ILE A 315 -6.98 -10.47 7.30
N TRP A 316 -8.21 -10.65 7.79
CA TRP A 316 -8.56 -10.35 9.18
C TRP A 316 -7.77 -11.22 10.17
N ARG A 317 -7.62 -12.51 9.87
CA ARG A 317 -6.78 -13.40 10.65
C ARG A 317 -5.33 -12.92 10.70
N ALA A 318 -4.75 -12.56 9.56
CA ALA A 318 -3.37 -12.07 9.51
C ALA A 318 -3.18 -10.80 10.37
N LEU A 319 -4.12 -9.85 10.29
CA LEU A 319 -4.08 -8.62 11.09
C LEU A 319 -4.24 -8.90 12.59
N TRP A 320 -5.18 -9.77 12.94
CA TRP A 320 -5.38 -10.16 14.34
C TRP A 320 -4.14 -10.85 14.93
N GLU A 321 -3.50 -11.75 14.18
CA GLU A 321 -2.26 -12.40 14.60
C GLU A 321 -1.11 -11.40 14.74
N GLY A 322 -0.96 -10.49 13.78
CA GLY A 322 0.03 -9.40 13.84
C GLY A 322 -0.15 -8.49 15.06
N ARG A 323 -1.41 -8.22 15.45
CA ARG A 323 -1.74 -7.38 16.60
C ARG A 323 -1.57 -8.10 17.94
N ASN A 324 -1.99 -9.36 18.03
CA ASN A 324 -2.09 -10.11 19.28
C ASN A 324 -1.00 -11.17 19.46
N GLY A 325 -0.40 -11.66 18.37
CA GLY A 325 0.66 -12.69 18.38
C GLY A 325 2.08 -12.15 18.32
N GLY A 326 2.27 -10.87 18.05
CA GLY A 326 3.54 -10.15 18.02
C GLY A 326 4.41 -10.36 16.79
N GLU A 327 4.34 -11.50 16.11
CA GLU A 327 5.09 -11.78 14.87
C GLU A 327 4.31 -12.74 13.96
N PHE A 328 4.42 -12.55 12.65
CA PHE A 328 3.92 -13.49 11.64
C PHE A 328 4.82 -14.74 11.58
N LYS A 329 4.46 -15.78 12.31
CA LYS A 329 5.28 -17.00 12.45
C LYS A 329 5.33 -17.80 11.15
N LYS A 330 4.21 -17.84 10.39
CA LYS A 330 4.05 -18.62 9.16
C LYS A 330 3.88 -17.74 7.91
N ALA A 331 4.29 -16.48 7.97
CA ALA A 331 4.15 -15.51 6.88
C ALA A 331 2.66 -15.20 6.51
N GLU A 332 1.79 -15.10 7.51
CA GLU A 332 0.34 -14.87 7.35
C GLU A 332 0.04 -13.62 6.55
N GLY A 333 0.79 -12.53 6.76
CA GLY A 333 0.67 -11.29 5.97
C GLY A 333 0.97 -11.51 4.48
N SER A 334 1.98 -12.34 4.18
CA SER A 334 2.31 -12.72 2.80
C SER A 334 1.22 -13.61 2.18
N MET A 335 0.63 -14.53 2.95
CA MET A 335 -0.49 -15.36 2.48
C MET A 335 -1.71 -14.50 2.14
N ALA A 336 -2.06 -13.54 3.00
CA ALA A 336 -3.18 -12.62 2.79
C ALA A 336 -2.98 -11.79 1.51
N LYS A 337 -1.80 -11.17 1.34
CA LYS A 337 -1.47 -10.33 0.18
C LYS A 337 -1.44 -11.13 -1.13
N LEU A 338 -0.84 -12.32 -1.11
CA LEU A 338 -0.80 -13.22 -2.26
C LEU A 338 -2.21 -13.58 -2.73
N LYS A 339 -3.02 -14.11 -1.82
CA LYS A 339 -4.40 -14.54 -2.11
C LYS A 339 -5.23 -13.37 -2.63
N ALA A 340 -5.19 -12.22 -1.94
CA ALA A 340 -5.99 -11.06 -2.29
C ALA A 340 -5.64 -10.49 -3.67
N GLY A 341 -4.36 -10.37 -4.01
CA GLY A 341 -3.94 -9.89 -5.32
C GLY A 341 -4.39 -10.79 -6.46
N GLU A 342 -4.31 -12.11 -6.29
CA GLU A 342 -4.75 -13.07 -7.30
C GLU A 342 -6.27 -13.11 -7.43
N VAL A 343 -7.00 -13.05 -6.31
CA VAL A 343 -8.47 -13.00 -6.30
C VAL A 343 -8.99 -11.72 -6.95
N ALA A 344 -8.36 -10.56 -6.68
CA ALA A 344 -8.78 -9.30 -7.31
C ALA A 344 -8.66 -9.35 -8.84
N VAL A 345 -7.57 -9.90 -9.38
CA VAL A 345 -7.42 -10.07 -10.84
C VAL A 345 -8.48 -11.04 -11.38
N LYS A 346 -8.67 -12.20 -10.74
CA LYS A 346 -9.65 -13.21 -11.17
C LYS A 346 -11.08 -12.66 -11.16
N VAL A 347 -11.49 -12.01 -10.06
CA VAL A 347 -12.86 -11.51 -9.89
C VAL A 347 -13.16 -10.37 -10.87
N THR A 348 -12.20 -9.45 -11.09
CA THR A 348 -12.39 -8.36 -12.05
C THR A 348 -12.44 -8.85 -13.50
N GLU A 349 -11.66 -9.88 -13.87
CA GLU A 349 -11.75 -10.54 -15.17
C GLU A 349 -13.13 -11.19 -15.37
N GLN A 350 -13.63 -11.92 -14.37
CA GLN A 350 -14.95 -12.54 -14.40
C GLN A 350 -16.08 -11.49 -14.49
N ALA A 351 -15.93 -10.35 -13.83
CA ALA A 351 -16.88 -9.25 -13.93
C ALA A 351 -16.95 -8.68 -15.36
N ILE A 352 -15.81 -8.50 -16.03
CA ILE A 352 -15.77 -8.12 -17.45
C ILE A 352 -16.50 -9.18 -18.30
N GLN A 353 -16.21 -10.46 -18.06
CA GLN A 353 -16.83 -11.56 -18.81
C GLN A 353 -18.35 -11.59 -18.64
N ILE A 354 -18.86 -11.39 -17.43
CA ILE A 354 -20.32 -11.32 -17.14
C ILE A 354 -20.96 -10.14 -17.86
N CYS A 355 -20.31 -8.98 -17.89
CA CYS A 355 -20.80 -7.79 -18.58
C CYS A 355 -20.68 -7.88 -20.12
N GLY A 356 -19.88 -8.83 -20.65
CA GLY A 356 -19.67 -9.02 -22.07
C GLY A 356 -19.05 -7.80 -22.74
N GLY A 357 -19.55 -7.41 -23.93
CA GLY A 357 -19.03 -6.25 -24.66
C GLY A 357 -19.07 -4.94 -23.87
N TYR A 358 -20.06 -4.75 -23.02
CA TYR A 358 -20.13 -3.59 -22.12
C TYR A 358 -19.02 -3.58 -21.06
N GLY A 359 -18.54 -4.73 -20.62
CA GLY A 359 -17.41 -4.83 -19.71
C GLY A 359 -16.06 -4.44 -20.32
N TYR A 360 -15.98 -4.37 -21.66
CA TYR A 360 -14.75 -4.07 -22.38
C TYR A 360 -14.60 -2.58 -22.75
N ILE A 361 -15.67 -1.80 -22.65
CA ILE A 361 -15.69 -0.38 -22.94
C ILE A 361 -15.65 0.46 -21.67
N ARG A 362 -15.13 1.70 -21.77
CA ARG A 362 -14.92 2.60 -20.63
C ARG A 362 -16.19 3.17 -20.00
N ASP A 363 -17.34 2.98 -20.63
CA ASP A 363 -18.63 3.39 -20.06
C ASP A 363 -18.99 2.60 -18.79
N PHE A 364 -18.44 1.37 -18.66
CA PHE A 364 -18.58 0.53 -17.48
C PHE A 364 -17.27 0.50 -16.68
N PRO A 365 -17.32 0.53 -15.33
CA PRO A 365 -16.12 0.66 -14.51
C PRO A 365 -15.29 -0.63 -14.39
N VAL A 366 -15.79 -1.78 -14.84
CA VAL A 366 -15.17 -3.10 -14.61
C VAL A 366 -13.82 -3.24 -15.32
N GLU A 367 -13.64 -2.64 -16.52
CA GLU A 367 -12.36 -2.63 -17.23
C GLU A 367 -11.28 -1.86 -16.42
N LYS A 368 -11.68 -0.71 -15.83
CA LYS A 368 -10.80 0.08 -14.98
C LYS A 368 -10.39 -0.71 -13.74
N TRP A 369 -11.34 -1.35 -13.06
CA TRP A 369 -11.04 -2.16 -11.88
C TRP A 369 -10.10 -3.33 -12.21
N HIS A 370 -10.23 -3.93 -13.38
CA HIS A 370 -9.29 -4.97 -13.81
C HIS A 370 -7.87 -4.43 -14.04
N ARG A 371 -7.74 -3.24 -14.67
CA ARG A 371 -6.45 -2.56 -14.80
C ARG A 371 -5.84 -2.21 -13.43
N ASP A 372 -6.67 -1.72 -12.50
CA ASP A 372 -6.26 -1.40 -11.14
C ASP A 372 -5.85 -2.65 -10.34
N ALA A 373 -6.59 -3.76 -10.49
CA ALA A 373 -6.33 -5.00 -9.75
C ALA A 373 -4.94 -5.58 -10.05
N LYS A 374 -4.44 -5.42 -11.27
CA LYS A 374 -3.17 -6.03 -11.69
C LYS A 374 -1.98 -5.62 -10.84
N ILE A 375 -1.92 -4.38 -10.34
CA ILE A 375 -0.78 -3.91 -9.54
C ILE A 375 -0.61 -4.70 -8.24
N TYR A 376 -1.70 -5.24 -7.67
CA TYR A 376 -1.68 -5.97 -6.40
C TYR A 376 -0.98 -7.32 -6.47
N THR A 377 -0.65 -7.80 -7.68
CA THR A 377 0.24 -8.95 -7.87
C THR A 377 1.71 -8.57 -8.05
N LEU A 378 2.03 -7.27 -8.13
CA LEU A 378 3.35 -6.75 -8.50
C LEU A 378 4.05 -5.97 -7.37
N PHE A 379 3.41 -4.90 -6.86
CA PHE A 379 4.03 -4.02 -5.87
C PHE A 379 4.03 -4.63 -4.45
N GLU A 380 4.82 -4.04 -3.55
CA GLU A 380 5.04 -4.51 -2.17
C GLU A 380 5.46 -5.99 -2.06
N GLY A 381 6.21 -6.44 -3.06
CA GLY A 381 6.62 -7.83 -3.26
C GLY A 381 5.66 -8.58 -4.19
N THR A 382 6.19 -9.02 -5.32
CA THR A 382 5.41 -9.77 -6.32
C THR A 382 4.79 -11.04 -5.72
N SER A 383 3.80 -11.61 -6.40
CA SER A 383 3.19 -12.90 -6.00
C SER A 383 4.25 -13.99 -5.82
N GLU A 384 5.32 -13.99 -6.63
CA GLU A 384 6.46 -14.92 -6.53
C GLU A 384 7.28 -14.66 -5.26
N ILE A 385 7.52 -13.38 -4.91
CA ILE A 385 8.21 -13.02 -3.66
C ILE A 385 7.37 -13.43 -2.44
N GLN A 386 6.05 -13.26 -2.47
CA GLN A 386 5.18 -13.74 -1.39
C GLN A 386 5.31 -15.26 -1.22
N ARG A 387 5.27 -16.03 -2.33
CA ARG A 387 5.49 -17.49 -2.31
C ARG A 387 6.86 -17.86 -1.73
N LEU A 388 7.90 -17.12 -2.10
CA LEU A 388 9.25 -17.33 -1.55
C LEU A 388 9.31 -17.06 -0.04
N VAL A 389 8.65 -16.01 0.45
CA VAL A 389 8.57 -15.70 1.90
C VAL A 389 7.82 -16.81 2.64
N ILE A 390 6.67 -17.25 2.11
CA ILE A 390 5.86 -18.33 2.69
C ILE A 390 6.65 -19.64 2.75
N SER A 391 7.27 -20.05 1.62
CA SER A 391 8.03 -21.29 1.55
C SER A 391 9.21 -21.32 2.54
N ARG A 392 9.89 -20.18 2.70
CA ARG A 392 10.97 -20.04 3.69
C ARG A 392 10.48 -20.05 5.14
N ALA A 393 9.27 -19.58 5.41
CA ALA A 393 8.66 -19.68 6.73
C ALA A 393 8.32 -21.13 7.07
N LEU A 394 7.69 -21.85 6.11
CA LEU A 394 7.36 -23.28 6.27
C LEU A 394 8.58 -24.18 6.43
N ALA A 395 9.72 -23.83 5.87
CA ALA A 395 10.96 -24.59 5.98
C ALA A 395 11.71 -24.40 7.31
N ARG A 396 11.20 -23.56 8.23
CA ARG A 396 11.81 -23.30 9.55
C ARG A 396 11.19 -24.11 10.69
N ASP A 397 10.04 -24.71 10.44
CA ASP A 397 9.35 -25.63 11.36
C ASP A 397 9.86 -27.08 11.15
#